data_936a358332630733ff7abd2d9bdc690e
#
_entry.id   936a358332630733ff7abd2d9bdc690e
#
_cell.length_a   1.000
_cell.length_b   1.000
_cell.length_c   1.000
_cell.angle_alpha   90.00
_cell.angle_beta   90.00
_cell.angle_gamma   90.00
#
_symmetry.space_group_name_H-M   'P 1'
#
loop_
_entity.id
_entity.type
_entity.pdbx_description
1 polymer ?
#
loop_
_entity_poly.entity_id
_entity_poly.type
_entity_poly.pdbx_seq_one_letter_code
_entity_poly.pdbx_strand_id
1 'polypeptide(L)'
;MKQYVVIYTDGACAGNPGPGGWAAIIKYDGSIEELHGGEKYTTNNRMEMIAVIEALKHLGDGNYEVDLCSDSSYVINGLSKGWVKKWSENNWIKADTRPVKNPDLWKELLELTSKFKMHYHWIKGHANNRYNIRCDELAVVESKKYM
;
A
#
# COMPACT_ATOMS: atom_id res chain seq x y z
N MET A 1 -4.78 24.14 7.48
CA MET A 1 -6.08 23.46 7.51
C MET A 1 -5.92 21.99 7.10
N LYS A 2 -6.49 21.08 7.88
CA LYS A 2 -6.38 19.66 7.60
C LYS A 2 -7.29 19.27 6.43
N GLN A 3 -6.76 18.47 5.51
CA GLN A 3 -7.53 17.93 4.39
C GLN A 3 -7.76 16.45 4.57
N TYR A 4 -8.92 15.97 4.17
CA TYR A 4 -9.26 14.55 4.19
C TYR A 4 -9.05 13.96 2.82
N VAL A 5 -8.40 12.80 2.77
CA VAL A 5 -8.29 12.01 1.54
C VAL A 5 -8.61 10.56 1.85
N VAL A 6 -9.15 9.86 0.85
CA VAL A 6 -9.35 8.42 0.89
C VAL A 6 -8.44 7.81 -0.16
N ILE A 7 -7.65 6.82 0.23
CA ILE A 7 -6.72 6.14 -0.66
C ILE A 7 -7.13 4.67 -0.79
N TYR A 8 -7.28 4.22 -2.03
CA TYR A 8 -7.48 2.81 -2.36
C TYR A 8 -6.23 2.30 -3.05
N THR A 9 -5.76 1.12 -2.67
CA THR A 9 -4.54 0.54 -3.23
C THR A 9 -4.75 -0.92 -3.57
N ASP A 10 -3.98 -1.40 -4.54
CA ASP A 10 -3.94 -2.82 -4.86
C ASP A 10 -2.61 -3.17 -5.54
N GLY A 11 -2.29 -4.45 -5.50
CA GLY A 11 -1.10 -4.99 -6.15
C GLY A 11 -1.42 -6.32 -6.82
N ALA A 12 -0.73 -6.60 -7.89
CA ALA A 12 -0.88 -7.86 -8.63
C ALA A 12 0.49 -8.36 -9.04
N CYS A 13 0.66 -9.68 -9.08
CA CYS A 13 1.92 -10.27 -9.49
C CYS A 13 1.65 -11.56 -10.24
N ALA A 14 2.24 -11.66 -11.44
CA ALA A 14 2.13 -12.86 -12.25
C ALA A 14 3.27 -13.81 -11.86
N GLY A 15 2.92 -14.95 -11.23
CA GLY A 15 3.91 -15.97 -10.85
C GLY A 15 4.64 -15.73 -9.54
N ASN A 16 4.26 -14.84 -8.74
CA ASN A 16 4.67 -14.51 -7.35
C ASN A 16 5.84 -15.33 -6.76
N PRO A 17 7.15 -15.07 -7.06
CA PRO A 17 7.65 -13.85 -7.69
C PRO A 17 7.53 -13.86 -9.22
N GLY A 18 7.52 -12.65 -9.79
CA GLY A 18 7.45 -12.45 -11.22
C GLY A 18 7.10 -11.01 -11.54
N PRO A 19 6.63 -10.74 -12.78
CA PRO A 19 6.21 -9.39 -13.15
C PRO A 19 5.04 -8.95 -12.30
N GLY A 20 5.08 -7.73 -11.79
CA GLY A 20 4.03 -7.21 -10.94
C GLY A 20 3.63 -5.79 -11.28
N GLY A 21 2.44 -5.42 -10.83
CA GLY A 21 1.92 -4.07 -10.97
C GLY A 21 1.25 -3.62 -9.69
N TRP A 22 1.16 -2.31 -9.53
CA TRP A 22 0.50 -1.69 -8.40
C TRP A 22 -0.36 -0.54 -8.88
N ALA A 23 -1.36 -0.20 -8.10
CA ALA A 23 -2.20 0.95 -8.38
C ALA A 23 -2.71 1.59 -7.11
N ALA A 24 -2.93 2.89 -7.17
CA ALA A 24 -3.52 3.66 -6.09
C ALA A 24 -4.50 4.67 -6.67
N ILE A 25 -5.62 4.86 -5.98
CA ILE A 25 -6.56 5.92 -6.30
C ILE A 25 -6.66 6.82 -5.08
N ILE A 26 -6.40 8.11 -5.28
CA ILE A 26 -6.50 9.09 -4.21
C ILE A 26 -7.73 9.95 -4.47
N LYS A 27 -8.67 9.91 -3.54
CA LYS A 27 -9.87 10.72 -3.59
C LYS A 27 -9.71 11.94 -2.71
N TYR A 28 -9.66 13.09 -3.35
CA TYR A 28 -9.72 14.37 -2.67
C TYR A 28 -11.18 14.85 -2.61
N ASP A 29 -11.39 15.97 -1.95
CA ASP A 29 -12.70 16.64 -2.02
C ASP A 29 -12.88 17.19 -3.44
N GLY A 30 -13.73 16.52 -4.21
CA GLY A 30 -14.11 16.96 -5.57
C GLY A 30 -13.18 16.50 -6.69
N SER A 31 -12.13 15.71 -6.40
CA SER A 31 -11.25 15.20 -7.47
C SER A 31 -10.69 13.84 -7.14
N ILE A 32 -10.24 13.13 -8.17
CA ILE A 32 -9.67 11.79 -8.05
C ILE A 32 -8.41 11.74 -8.89
N GLU A 33 -7.34 11.16 -8.31
CA GLU A 33 -6.12 10.88 -9.06
C GLU A 33 -5.84 9.39 -9.06
N GLU A 34 -5.36 8.88 -10.20
CA GLU A 34 -4.94 7.49 -10.33
C GLU A 34 -3.43 7.42 -10.50
N LEU A 35 -2.79 6.56 -9.73
CA LEU A 35 -1.36 6.28 -9.85
C LEU A 35 -1.19 4.79 -10.13
N HIS A 36 -0.21 4.44 -10.96
CA HIS A 36 0.08 3.04 -11.23
C HIS A 36 1.50 2.87 -11.73
N GLY A 37 2.02 1.67 -11.57
CA GLY A 37 3.36 1.32 -12.02
C GLY A 37 3.58 -0.17 -11.84
N GLY A 38 4.81 -0.62 -12.07
CA GLY A 38 5.11 -2.03 -11.92
C GLY A 38 6.60 -2.31 -11.91
N GLU A 39 6.93 -3.60 -11.77
CA GLU A 39 8.31 -4.09 -11.75
C GLU A 39 8.37 -5.43 -12.49
N LYS A 40 9.53 -5.69 -13.09
CA LYS A 40 9.75 -6.91 -13.86
C LYS A 40 9.83 -8.16 -12.96
N TYR A 41 10.35 -8.01 -11.75
CA TYR A 41 10.51 -9.13 -10.81
C TYR A 41 10.22 -8.67 -9.39
N THR A 42 9.09 -9.10 -8.84
CA THR A 42 8.61 -8.67 -7.54
C THR A 42 7.67 -9.71 -6.94
N THR A 43 7.00 -9.37 -5.86
CA THR A 43 5.98 -10.22 -5.22
C THR A 43 4.69 -9.45 -5.04
N ASN A 44 3.61 -10.17 -4.82
CA ASN A 44 2.31 -9.54 -4.58
C ASN A 44 2.36 -8.60 -3.36
N ASN A 45 2.96 -9.05 -2.26
CA ASN A 45 3.06 -8.22 -1.06
C ASN A 45 3.86 -6.94 -1.29
N ARG A 46 4.96 -7.01 -2.06
CA ARG A 46 5.73 -5.82 -2.38
C ARG A 46 4.93 -4.84 -3.22
N MET A 47 4.15 -5.33 -4.18
CA MET A 47 3.29 -4.46 -5.01
C MET A 47 2.21 -3.77 -4.16
N GLU A 48 1.61 -4.50 -3.23
CA GLU A 48 0.64 -3.94 -2.29
C GLU A 48 1.27 -2.82 -1.44
N MET A 49 2.48 -3.04 -0.96
CA MET A 49 3.21 -2.07 -0.14
C MET A 49 3.62 -0.83 -0.95
N ILE A 50 4.13 -1.05 -2.15
CA ILE A 50 4.58 0.05 -3.02
C ILE A 50 3.42 0.94 -3.43
N ALA A 51 2.23 0.38 -3.65
CA ALA A 51 1.04 1.18 -3.94
C ALA A 51 0.77 2.20 -2.83
N VAL A 52 0.86 1.78 -1.58
CA VAL A 52 0.67 2.68 -0.43
C VAL A 52 1.80 3.72 -0.37
N ILE A 53 3.04 3.27 -0.54
CA ILE A 53 4.21 4.16 -0.50
C ILE A 53 4.09 5.26 -1.55
N GLU A 54 3.77 4.89 -2.79
CA GLU A 54 3.68 5.87 -3.87
C GLU A 54 2.52 6.84 -3.66
N ALA A 55 1.40 6.37 -3.13
CA ALA A 55 0.27 7.24 -2.81
C ALA A 55 0.64 8.27 -1.74
N LEU A 56 1.30 7.84 -0.66
CA LEU A 56 1.69 8.73 0.41
C LEU A 56 2.77 9.73 -0.03
N LYS A 57 3.72 9.27 -0.85
CA LYS A 57 4.71 10.19 -1.45
C LYS A 57 4.05 11.25 -2.32
N HIS A 58 3.02 10.88 -3.05
CA HIS A 58 2.29 11.80 -3.92
C HIS A 58 1.61 12.91 -3.13
N LEU A 59 1.15 12.61 -1.91
CA LEU A 59 0.58 13.63 -1.02
C LEU A 59 1.63 14.65 -0.55
N GLY A 60 2.89 14.26 -0.48
CA GLY A 60 3.97 15.13 -0.05
C GLY A 60 3.87 15.51 1.42
N ASP A 61 4.16 16.77 1.73
CA ASP A 61 4.23 17.27 3.11
C ASP A 61 2.96 17.97 3.57
N GLY A 62 1.85 17.76 2.87
CA GLY A 62 0.58 18.37 3.23
C GLY A 62 0.02 17.86 4.56
N ASN A 63 -0.88 18.65 5.14
CA ASN A 63 -1.55 18.26 6.37
C ASN A 63 -2.80 17.46 6.04
N TYR A 64 -2.64 16.14 5.98
CA TYR A 64 -3.71 15.23 5.58
C TYR A 64 -4.12 14.28 6.70
N GLU A 65 -5.41 14.04 6.74
CA GLU A 65 -5.97 12.88 7.44
C GLU A 65 -6.35 11.86 6.37
N VAL A 66 -5.85 10.65 6.50
CA VAL A 66 -5.89 9.64 5.42
C VAL A 66 -6.69 8.43 5.85
N ASP A 67 -7.71 8.07 5.08
CA ASP A 67 -8.37 6.77 5.17
C ASP A 67 -7.73 5.88 4.11
N LEU A 68 -6.96 4.89 4.55
CA LEU A 68 -6.31 3.93 3.66
C LEU A 68 -7.15 2.66 3.59
N CYS A 69 -7.63 2.33 2.41
CA CYS A 69 -8.46 1.17 2.15
C CYS A 69 -7.70 0.18 1.27
N SER A 70 -7.55 -1.05 1.73
CA SER A 70 -6.84 -2.09 0.98
C SER A 70 -7.45 -3.46 1.30
N ASP A 71 -7.41 -4.37 0.34
CA ASP A 71 -7.78 -5.77 0.56
C ASP A 71 -6.59 -6.61 1.08
N SER A 72 -5.42 -6.02 1.18
CA SER A 72 -4.24 -6.70 1.72
C SER A 72 -4.26 -6.70 3.24
N SER A 73 -4.60 -7.84 3.84
CA SER A 73 -4.52 -7.98 5.30
C SER A 73 -3.08 -7.85 5.80
N TYR A 74 -2.11 -8.25 4.98
CA TYR A 74 -0.69 -8.13 5.31
C TYR A 74 -0.30 -6.67 5.56
N VAL A 75 -0.67 -5.78 4.65
CA VAL A 75 -0.33 -4.35 4.77
C VAL A 75 -1.15 -3.70 5.89
N ILE A 76 -2.46 -3.90 5.88
CA ILE A 76 -3.34 -3.26 6.85
C ILE A 76 -3.01 -3.69 8.28
N ASN A 77 -2.81 -4.98 8.50
CA ASN A 77 -2.48 -5.48 9.84
C ASN A 77 -1.09 -5.04 10.30
N GLY A 78 -0.11 -5.05 9.39
CA GLY A 78 1.23 -4.61 9.72
C GLY A 78 1.25 -3.17 10.23
N LEU A 79 0.46 -2.30 9.60
CA LEU A 79 0.40 -0.88 9.97
C LEU A 79 -0.55 -0.62 11.15
N SER A 80 -1.76 -1.21 11.13
CA SER A 80 -2.80 -0.87 12.11
C SER A 80 -2.57 -1.53 13.47
N LYS A 81 -1.97 -2.71 13.50
CA LYS A 81 -1.76 -3.45 14.74
C LYS A 81 -0.42 -3.14 15.43
N GLY A 82 0.34 -2.19 14.86
CA GLY A 82 1.61 -1.79 15.45
C GLY A 82 2.75 -2.80 15.27
N TRP A 83 2.59 -3.80 14.42
CA TRP A 83 3.63 -4.82 14.19
C TRP A 83 4.91 -4.20 13.65
N VAL A 84 4.79 -3.27 12.70
CA VAL A 84 5.94 -2.62 12.08
C VAL A 84 6.74 -1.84 13.09
N LYS A 85 6.08 -1.12 13.99
CA LYS A 85 6.74 -0.37 15.05
C LYS A 85 7.50 -1.31 15.99
N LYS A 86 6.87 -2.42 16.38
CA LYS A 86 7.52 -3.42 17.24
C LYS A 86 8.73 -4.04 16.57
N TRP A 87 8.62 -4.36 15.27
CA TRP A 87 9.74 -4.91 14.51
C TRP A 87 10.89 -3.91 14.43
N SER A 88 10.60 -2.63 14.23
CA SER A 88 11.63 -1.59 14.16
C SER A 88 12.38 -1.46 15.50
N GLU A 89 11.69 -1.66 16.61
CA GLU A 89 12.28 -1.61 17.94
C GLU A 89 13.09 -2.87 18.26
N ASN A 90 12.88 -3.96 17.53
CA ASN A 90 13.55 -5.25 17.73
C ASN A 90 14.47 -5.61 16.56
N ASN A 91 15.14 -4.61 15.98
CA ASN A 91 16.12 -4.79 14.89
C ASN A 91 15.56 -5.57 13.68
N TRP A 92 14.26 -5.42 13.41
CA TRP A 92 13.57 -6.07 12.28
C TRP A 92 13.60 -7.60 12.37
N ILE A 93 13.53 -8.11 13.59
CA ILE A 93 13.43 -9.52 13.87
C ILE A 93 12.10 -9.79 14.57
N LYS A 94 11.38 -10.80 14.11
CA LYS A 94 10.09 -11.20 14.69
C LYS A 94 10.29 -11.87 16.05
N ALA A 95 9.20 -11.99 16.81
CA ALA A 95 9.22 -12.66 18.11
C ALA A 95 9.71 -14.11 18.04
N ASP A 96 9.49 -14.80 16.92
CA ASP A 96 9.95 -16.17 16.69
C ASP A 96 11.41 -16.25 16.19
N THR A 97 12.16 -15.16 16.27
CA THR A 97 13.56 -15.00 15.87
C THR A 97 13.83 -14.97 14.37
N ARG A 98 12.78 -15.09 13.53
CA ARG A 98 12.94 -14.99 12.08
C ARG A 98 13.02 -13.55 11.62
N PRO A 99 13.80 -13.24 10.56
CA PRO A 99 13.84 -11.88 10.02
C PRO A 99 12.49 -11.47 9.45
N VAL A 100 12.16 -10.19 9.61
CA VAL A 100 10.98 -9.61 8.96
C VAL A 100 11.20 -9.55 7.46
N LYS A 101 10.20 -9.95 6.68
CA LYS A 101 10.26 -9.84 5.21
C LYS A 101 9.98 -8.40 4.80
N ASN A 102 10.58 -7.99 3.67
CA ASN A 102 10.39 -6.65 3.10
C ASN A 102 10.73 -5.51 4.07
N PRO A 103 11.83 -5.60 4.82
CA PRO A 103 12.12 -4.56 5.82
C PRO A 103 12.37 -3.19 5.19
N ASP A 104 12.90 -3.13 3.97
CA ASP A 104 13.10 -1.90 3.21
C ASP A 104 11.79 -1.13 3.03
N LEU A 105 10.74 -1.83 2.61
CA LEU A 105 9.44 -1.21 2.37
C LEU A 105 8.72 -0.88 3.68
N TRP A 106 8.83 -1.74 4.70
CA TRP A 106 8.23 -1.46 6.00
C TRP A 106 8.83 -0.24 6.66
N LYS A 107 10.16 -0.05 6.53
CA LYS A 107 10.83 1.16 7.04
C LYS A 107 10.30 2.41 6.37
N GLU A 108 10.16 2.37 5.06
CA GLU A 108 9.64 3.51 4.30
C GLU A 108 8.17 3.79 4.66
N LEU A 109 7.36 2.76 4.81
CA LEU A 109 5.96 2.91 5.23
C LEU A 109 5.84 3.52 6.62
N LEU A 110 6.66 3.06 7.56
CA LEU A 110 6.64 3.60 8.92
C LEU A 110 6.96 5.10 8.92
N GLU A 111 7.96 5.51 8.14
CA GLU A 111 8.34 6.91 8.02
C GLU A 111 7.22 7.74 7.38
N LEU A 112 6.67 7.27 6.25
CA LEU A 112 5.64 8.01 5.53
C LEU A 112 4.34 8.11 6.33
N THR A 113 3.90 7.04 6.98
CA THR A 113 2.65 7.06 7.74
C THR A 113 2.74 7.96 8.97
N SER A 114 3.95 8.17 9.50
CA SER A 114 4.14 9.07 10.65
C SER A 114 3.85 10.53 10.34
N LYS A 115 3.83 10.90 9.07
CA LYS A 115 3.58 12.28 8.63
C LYS A 115 2.11 12.65 8.62
N PHE A 116 1.23 11.68 8.66
CA PHE A 116 -0.21 11.88 8.48
C PHE A 116 -1.00 11.26 9.64
N LYS A 117 -2.23 11.72 9.79
CA LYS A 117 -3.17 11.05 10.68
C LYS A 117 -3.82 9.91 9.90
N MET A 118 -3.40 8.69 10.17
CA MET A 118 -3.80 7.50 9.39
C MET A 118 -4.96 6.76 10.04
N HIS A 119 -5.90 6.33 9.20
CA HIS A 119 -6.96 5.40 9.55
C HIS A 119 -6.91 4.25 8.56
N TYR A 120 -6.89 3.02 9.05
CA TYR A 120 -6.70 1.84 8.22
C TYR A 120 -8.00 1.05 8.12
N HIS A 121 -8.38 0.69 6.90
CA HIS A 121 -9.61 -0.05 6.62
C HIS A 121 -9.29 -1.25 5.73
N TRP A 122 -9.46 -2.44 6.29
CA TRP A 122 -9.40 -3.64 5.45
C TRP A 122 -10.73 -3.78 4.72
N ILE A 123 -10.69 -3.92 3.40
CA ILE A 123 -11.86 -4.11 2.57
C ILE A 123 -11.77 -5.47 1.90
N LYS A 124 -12.91 -6.14 1.76
CA LYS A 124 -12.96 -7.45 1.10
C LYS A 124 -12.67 -7.26 -0.39
N GLY A 125 -11.70 -8.02 -0.91
CA GLY A 125 -11.31 -7.91 -2.32
C GLY A 125 -12.48 -8.21 -3.25
N HIS A 126 -12.62 -7.41 -4.31
CA HIS A 126 -13.62 -7.53 -5.37
C HIS A 126 -15.08 -7.43 -4.89
N ALA A 127 -15.34 -6.98 -3.66
CA ALA A 127 -16.69 -6.83 -3.14
C ALA A 127 -17.19 -5.40 -3.38
N ASN A 128 -18.08 -5.19 -4.30
CA ASN A 128 -18.87 -3.97 -4.52
C ASN A 128 -18.18 -2.61 -4.40
N ASN A 129 -16.85 -2.55 -4.28
CA ASN A 129 -16.11 -1.30 -4.18
C ASN A 129 -15.48 -0.99 -5.55
N ARG A 130 -16.06 -0.03 -6.25
CA ARG A 130 -15.61 0.31 -7.60
C ARG A 130 -14.15 0.81 -7.65
N TYR A 131 -13.69 1.46 -6.59
CA TYR A 131 -12.29 1.95 -6.55
C TYR A 131 -11.31 0.81 -6.32
N ASN A 132 -11.67 -0.15 -5.49
CA ASN A 132 -10.86 -1.35 -5.30
C ASN A 132 -10.77 -2.16 -6.60
N ILE A 133 -11.91 -2.32 -7.29
CA ILE A 133 -11.96 -3.00 -8.59
C ILE A 133 -11.08 -2.26 -9.61
N ARG A 134 -11.16 -0.93 -9.65
CA ARG A 134 -10.36 -0.13 -10.56
C ARG A 134 -8.87 -0.28 -10.28
N CYS A 135 -8.46 -0.28 -9.00
CA CYS A 135 -7.06 -0.51 -8.62
C CYS A 135 -6.58 -1.88 -9.09
N ASP A 136 -7.41 -2.91 -8.92
CA ASP A 136 -7.07 -4.26 -9.39
C ASP A 136 -6.85 -4.27 -10.90
N GLU A 137 -7.75 -3.67 -11.65
CA GLU A 137 -7.62 -3.58 -13.11
C GLU A 137 -6.32 -2.88 -13.52
N LEU A 138 -6.02 -1.75 -12.92
CA LEU A 138 -4.80 -1.00 -13.21
C LEU A 138 -3.54 -1.79 -12.85
N ALA A 139 -3.55 -2.45 -11.70
CA ALA A 139 -2.40 -3.24 -11.24
C ALA A 139 -2.16 -4.43 -12.18
N VAL A 140 -3.20 -5.11 -12.61
CA VAL A 140 -3.09 -6.25 -13.54
C VAL A 140 -2.55 -5.78 -14.90
N VAL A 141 -3.06 -4.67 -15.42
CA VAL A 141 -2.58 -4.11 -16.71
C VAL A 141 -1.09 -3.78 -16.58
N GLU A 142 -0.66 -3.15 -15.48
CA GLU A 142 0.75 -2.84 -15.27
C GLU A 142 1.62 -4.09 -15.21
N SER A 143 1.17 -5.14 -14.51
CA SER A 143 1.93 -6.39 -14.42
C SER A 143 2.20 -7.00 -15.79
N LYS A 144 1.24 -6.89 -16.71
CA LYS A 144 1.38 -7.43 -18.06
C LYS A 144 2.40 -6.69 -18.91
N LYS A 145 2.71 -5.45 -18.59
CA LYS A 145 3.72 -4.67 -19.32
C LYS A 145 5.13 -5.20 -19.12
N TYR A 146 5.35 -5.96 -18.04
CA TYR A 146 6.66 -6.47 -17.66
C TYR A 146 6.81 -7.97 -17.93
N MET A 147 5.82 -8.58 -18.54
CA MET A 147 5.84 -10.00 -18.90
C MET A 147 6.66 -10.26 -20.16
#